data_77d16a9a4b7de1cc0e27c17176147bc6
#
_entry.id   77d16a9a4b7de1cc0e27c17176147bc6
#
_cell.length_a   1.000
_cell.length_b   1.000
_cell.length_c   1.000
_cell.angle_alpha   90.00
_cell.angle_beta   90.00
_cell.angle_gamma   90.00
#
_symmetry.space_group_name_H-M   'P 1'
#
loop_
_entity.id
_entity.type
_entity.pdbx_description
1 polymer ?
#
loop_
_entity_poly.entity_id
_entity_poly.type
_entity_poly.pdbx_seq_one_letter_code
_entity_poly.pdbx_strand_id
1 'polypeptide(L)'
;MFSNRYKPIFAVYIYLIFVLYNEQTLYYKERGLLDLMKTRILKPDCEADIAFAGEALRNGELICIPTETVYGLAADALNPEAVSNIFVVKGRPNDNPLIVHIADFDDIYPLVKYVPEEAKKLAEKFWPGPLTMVLPKSDLVPMRTSGGLQTVAIRFPSHPTAQAIIKATGKPLAAPSANLSGKPSPTEFKYCLEDLDGKIVGIVDGGDCAVGVESTVLTLAEGTPRVLRPGGITVEMLRTVLDEVIVDDAVIHGLAKDAKASSPGMKYKHYSPKADITIADMSLEDYVSLMKNNPDCGALCFDGEEKYFNNKSVSFGKEYDGESQAQRLFAALNELDEKGINKVYSRRVQKHEVGLAVFNRLVRSAGFNIIHSDFNIIGLTGMTGSGKSYVADFFRKQGIPVIDCDAVTKIPNLYNANDFVPVFGEEVKNSDGTLNRRKLAEIAFSTEGGKQKLEEITFPIILSKIEEMISQVKLEGNKVVVLDAPTLFDCGLQDKCSRIVVVTADEKIRLERIIKRDNITEEQAKLRMNAQHDLTHFADVVINTNTTRDLTEEIKAILEDLK
;
A
#
# COMPACT_ATOMS: atom_id res chain seq x y z
N MET A 1 28.70 -8.23 40.04
CA MET A 1 28.56 -9.46 40.86
C MET A 1 27.12 -9.95 40.70
N PHE A 2 26.78 -10.68 39.62
CA PHE A 2 25.53 -11.41 39.50
C PHE A 2 25.86 -12.90 39.61
N SER A 3 25.19 -13.53 40.57
CA SER A 3 25.51 -14.80 41.15
C SER A 3 25.40 -15.98 40.16
N ASN A 4 26.38 -16.88 40.24
CA ASN A 4 26.53 -18.15 39.53
C ASN A 4 25.44 -19.21 39.80
N ARG A 5 24.28 -18.85 40.34
CA ARG A 5 23.23 -19.80 40.78
C ARG A 5 22.22 -20.21 39.67
N TYR A 6 22.19 -19.53 38.52
CA TYR A 6 21.20 -19.82 37.47
C TYR A 6 21.76 -20.55 36.26
N LYS A 7 23.08 -20.77 36.18
CA LYS A 7 23.71 -21.52 35.06
C LYS A 7 23.21 -22.98 34.93
N PRO A 8 22.96 -23.76 35.99
CA PRO A 8 22.49 -25.13 35.80
C PRO A 8 21.04 -25.22 35.33
N ILE A 9 20.15 -24.29 35.69
CA ILE A 9 18.74 -24.31 35.29
C ILE A 9 18.61 -23.99 33.79
N PHE A 10 19.40 -23.03 33.27
CA PHE A 10 19.40 -22.67 31.86
C PHE A 10 19.99 -23.80 30.98
N ALA A 11 21.02 -24.49 31.47
CA ALA A 11 21.60 -25.64 30.79
C ALA A 11 20.62 -26.83 30.73
N VAL A 12 19.86 -27.07 31.82
CA VAL A 12 18.81 -28.12 31.87
C VAL A 12 17.65 -27.76 30.94
N TYR A 13 17.27 -26.48 30.83
CA TYR A 13 16.23 -26.03 29.92
C TYR A 13 16.65 -26.17 28.45
N ILE A 14 17.87 -25.81 28.10
CA ILE A 14 18.44 -26.00 26.75
C ILE A 14 18.58 -27.50 26.45
N TYR A 15 19.00 -28.32 27.43
CA TYR A 15 19.10 -29.77 27.27
C TYR A 15 17.71 -30.42 27.10
N LEU A 16 16.71 -29.99 27.83
CA LEU A 16 15.32 -30.44 27.67
C LEU A 16 14.73 -30.02 26.31
N ILE A 17 14.99 -28.81 25.86
CA ILE A 17 14.60 -28.36 24.50
C ILE A 17 15.33 -29.17 23.44
N PHE A 18 16.62 -29.47 23.64
CA PHE A 18 17.41 -30.27 22.69
C PHE A 18 17.00 -31.76 22.69
N VAL A 19 16.59 -32.32 23.85
CA VAL A 19 16.07 -33.67 23.96
C VAL A 19 14.68 -33.78 23.35
N LEU A 20 13.78 -32.81 23.59
CA LEU A 20 12.45 -32.76 22.98
C LEU A 20 12.52 -32.56 21.46
N TYR A 21 13.49 -31.75 21.01
CA TYR A 21 13.77 -31.57 19.56
C TYR A 21 14.31 -32.86 18.93
N ASN A 22 15.20 -33.56 19.63
CA ASN A 22 15.74 -34.86 19.17
C ASN A 22 14.71 -35.98 19.24
N GLU A 23 13.84 -36.01 20.24
CA GLU A 23 12.76 -37.03 20.31
C GLU A 23 11.73 -36.85 19.21
N GLN A 24 11.35 -35.60 18.88
CA GLN A 24 10.52 -35.34 17.71
C GLN A 24 11.23 -35.69 16.40
N THR A 25 12.52 -35.39 16.28
CA THR A 25 13.32 -35.73 15.10
C THR A 25 13.50 -37.27 15.01
N LEU A 26 13.65 -38.01 16.13
CA LEU A 26 13.67 -39.45 16.19
C LEU A 26 12.30 -40.07 15.85
N TYR A 27 11.20 -39.47 16.32
CA TYR A 27 9.83 -39.93 16.01
C TYR A 27 9.53 -39.85 14.51
N TYR A 28 10.01 -38.76 13.84
CA TYR A 28 9.92 -38.65 12.38
C TYR A 28 10.90 -39.57 11.65
N LYS A 29 12.07 -39.88 12.24
CA LYS A 29 13.09 -40.79 11.69
C LYS A 29 12.68 -42.25 11.80
N GLU A 30 12.04 -42.65 12.88
CA GLU A 30 11.54 -44.03 13.08
C GLU A 30 10.34 -44.38 12.21
N ARG A 31 9.58 -43.37 11.71
CA ARG A 31 8.52 -43.59 10.72
C ARG A 31 8.98 -43.63 9.27
N GLY A 32 10.28 -43.57 8.99
CA GLY A 32 10.81 -43.54 7.61
C GLY A 32 10.47 -42.25 6.85
N LEU A 33 10.03 -41.20 7.59
CA LEU A 33 9.57 -39.94 7.02
C LEU A 33 10.70 -38.93 6.78
N LEU A 34 11.94 -39.26 7.16
CA LEU A 34 13.13 -38.45 6.94
C LEU A 34 14.00 -38.89 5.74
N ASP A 35 13.53 -39.84 4.97
CA ASP A 35 14.02 -40.02 3.60
C ASP A 35 13.33 -38.98 2.73
N LEU A 36 14.02 -37.81 2.55
CA LEU A 36 13.78 -36.82 1.52
C LEU A 36 12.33 -36.87 0.95
N MET A 37 11.35 -36.40 1.70
CA MET A 37 10.00 -36.18 1.15
C MET A 37 10.15 -35.17 0.03
N LYS A 38 10.28 -35.64 -1.19
CA LYS A 38 10.26 -34.80 -2.37
C LYS A 38 8.88 -34.19 -2.46
N THR A 39 8.76 -32.89 -2.19
CA THR A 39 7.49 -32.17 -2.34
C THR A 39 6.98 -32.33 -3.77
N ARG A 40 5.76 -32.81 -3.91
CA ARG A 40 5.13 -32.96 -5.21
C ARG A 40 4.70 -31.63 -5.78
N ILE A 41 5.07 -31.31 -7.00
CA ILE A 41 4.55 -30.16 -7.74
C ILE A 41 3.23 -30.59 -8.39
N LEU A 42 2.15 -29.87 -8.04
CA LEU A 42 0.79 -30.15 -8.49
C LEU A 42 0.35 -29.11 -9.53
N LYS A 43 -0.40 -29.55 -10.54
CA LYS A 43 -0.93 -28.67 -11.59
C LYS A 43 -2.33 -28.19 -11.22
N PRO A 44 -2.62 -26.87 -11.41
CA PRO A 44 -3.88 -26.27 -10.99
C PRO A 44 -5.12 -26.73 -11.78
N ASP A 45 -4.92 -27.22 -13.00
CA ASP A 45 -5.94 -27.68 -13.96
C ASP A 45 -6.01 -29.21 -14.07
N CYS A 46 -5.25 -29.96 -13.26
CA CYS A 46 -5.23 -31.43 -13.25
C CYS A 46 -6.16 -31.97 -12.16
N GLU A 47 -7.28 -32.58 -12.53
CA GLU A 47 -8.24 -33.19 -11.60
C GLU A 47 -7.61 -34.20 -10.62
N ALA A 48 -6.65 -35.00 -11.10
CA ALA A 48 -5.94 -35.99 -10.27
C ALA A 48 -5.06 -35.30 -9.21
N ASP A 49 -4.45 -34.17 -9.54
CA ASP A 49 -3.63 -33.38 -8.60
C ASP A 49 -4.52 -32.64 -7.57
N ILE A 50 -5.69 -32.12 -7.99
CA ILE A 50 -6.70 -31.56 -7.09
C ILE A 50 -7.24 -32.62 -6.13
N ALA A 51 -7.58 -33.81 -6.64
CA ALA A 51 -8.04 -34.93 -5.81
C ALA A 51 -6.97 -35.35 -4.80
N PHE A 52 -5.70 -35.47 -5.23
CA PHE A 52 -4.56 -35.77 -4.37
C PHE A 52 -4.42 -34.69 -3.25
N ALA A 53 -4.48 -33.42 -3.60
CA ALA A 53 -4.40 -32.34 -2.62
C ALA A 53 -5.54 -32.43 -1.58
N GLY A 54 -6.78 -32.68 -2.05
CA GLY A 54 -7.95 -32.85 -1.17
C GLY A 54 -7.82 -34.06 -0.24
N GLU A 55 -7.28 -35.18 -0.72
CA GLU A 55 -7.05 -36.37 0.09
C GLU A 55 -5.95 -36.16 1.14
N ALA A 56 -4.83 -35.55 0.74
CA ALA A 56 -3.73 -35.24 1.63
C ALA A 56 -4.19 -34.33 2.80
N LEU A 57 -4.95 -33.28 2.49
CA LEU A 57 -5.52 -32.37 3.49
C LEU A 57 -6.50 -33.09 4.44
N ARG A 58 -7.36 -34.00 3.94
CA ARG A 58 -8.24 -34.83 4.80
C ARG A 58 -7.45 -35.70 5.76
N ASN A 59 -6.28 -36.19 5.33
CA ASN A 59 -5.39 -37.03 6.13
C ASN A 59 -4.53 -36.23 7.12
N GLY A 60 -4.70 -34.89 7.19
CA GLY A 60 -3.97 -34.02 8.12
C GLY A 60 -2.61 -33.54 7.59
N GLU A 61 -2.30 -33.79 6.32
CA GLU A 61 -1.09 -33.31 5.66
C GLU A 61 -1.23 -31.85 5.24
N LEU A 62 -0.10 -31.24 4.86
CA LEU A 62 -0.04 -29.84 4.42
C LEU A 62 0.15 -29.73 2.91
N ILE A 63 -0.60 -28.83 2.29
CA ILE A 63 -0.51 -28.45 0.88
C ILE A 63 -0.35 -26.95 0.76
N CYS A 64 0.60 -26.48 -0.07
CA CYS A 64 0.66 -25.10 -0.47
C CYS A 64 -0.28 -24.86 -1.66
N ILE A 65 -1.23 -23.92 -1.50
CA ILE A 65 -2.26 -23.62 -2.48
C ILE A 65 -2.16 -22.16 -2.98
N PRO A 66 -2.40 -21.90 -4.27
CA PRO A 66 -2.49 -20.55 -4.80
C PRO A 66 -3.79 -19.89 -4.36
N THR A 67 -3.75 -18.58 -4.12
CA THR A 67 -4.94 -17.73 -4.01
C THR A 67 -4.75 -16.47 -4.84
N GLU A 68 -5.80 -15.67 -5.01
CA GLU A 68 -5.70 -14.40 -5.72
C GLU A 68 -4.84 -13.35 -4.96
N THR A 69 -4.61 -13.56 -3.66
CA THR A 69 -3.84 -12.64 -2.80
C THR A 69 -2.38 -13.04 -2.66
N VAL A 70 -2.12 -14.13 -1.97
CA VAL A 70 -0.81 -14.75 -1.76
C VAL A 70 -0.98 -16.25 -1.69
N TYR A 71 0.07 -17.03 -1.89
CA TYR A 71 0.03 -18.46 -1.64
C TYR A 71 -0.23 -18.76 -0.17
N GLY A 72 -1.05 -19.78 0.09
CA GLY A 72 -1.44 -20.24 1.43
C GLY A 72 -0.91 -21.62 1.76
N LEU A 73 -0.38 -21.80 2.98
CA LEU A 73 -0.06 -23.13 3.51
C LEU A 73 -1.30 -23.70 4.19
N ALA A 74 -1.99 -24.62 3.51
CA ALA A 74 -3.29 -25.14 3.88
C ALA A 74 -3.22 -26.40 4.75
N ALA A 75 -4.14 -26.46 5.72
CA ALA A 75 -4.45 -27.67 6.53
C ALA A 75 -5.96 -27.72 6.81
N ASP A 76 -6.51 -28.87 7.18
CA ASP A 76 -7.88 -28.99 7.73
C ASP A 76 -8.03 -28.10 8.98
N ALA A 77 -8.87 -27.05 8.87
CA ALA A 77 -9.09 -26.07 9.92
C ALA A 77 -9.71 -26.64 11.19
N LEU A 78 -10.37 -27.78 11.07
CA LEU A 78 -11.06 -28.45 12.18
C LEU A 78 -10.20 -29.55 12.83
N ASN A 79 -9.01 -29.82 12.30
CA ASN A 79 -8.04 -30.74 12.86
C ASN A 79 -6.92 -30.01 13.62
N PRO A 80 -6.89 -30.01 14.97
CA PRO A 80 -5.88 -29.27 15.75
C PRO A 80 -4.44 -29.73 15.52
N GLU A 81 -4.22 -31.01 15.14
CA GLU A 81 -2.90 -31.55 14.86
C GLU A 81 -2.39 -31.05 13.50
N ALA A 82 -3.24 -31.09 12.45
CA ALA A 82 -2.92 -30.56 11.14
C ALA A 82 -2.61 -29.06 11.21
N VAL A 83 -3.41 -28.28 11.96
CA VAL A 83 -3.16 -26.87 12.23
C VAL A 83 -1.84 -26.65 12.99
N SER A 84 -1.49 -27.55 13.93
CA SER A 84 -0.21 -27.47 14.66
C SER A 84 0.99 -27.64 13.73
N ASN A 85 0.88 -28.51 12.71
CA ASN A 85 1.93 -28.71 11.72
C ASN A 85 2.22 -27.45 10.89
N ILE A 86 1.20 -26.59 10.64
CA ILE A 86 1.43 -25.26 10.01
C ILE A 86 2.42 -24.45 10.84
N PHE A 87 2.22 -24.36 12.15
CA PHE A 87 3.09 -23.57 13.03
C PHE A 87 4.51 -24.13 13.07
N VAL A 88 4.66 -25.46 13.09
CA VAL A 88 5.95 -26.15 13.09
C VAL A 88 6.70 -25.88 11.79
N VAL A 89 6.08 -26.12 10.63
CA VAL A 89 6.70 -25.94 9.30
C VAL A 89 7.12 -24.49 9.07
N LYS A 90 6.29 -23.53 9.49
CA LYS A 90 6.60 -22.10 9.32
C LYS A 90 7.56 -21.54 10.37
N GLY A 91 7.79 -22.22 11.50
CA GLY A 91 8.45 -21.60 12.67
C GLY A 91 7.63 -20.43 13.25
N ARG A 92 6.29 -20.51 13.19
CA ARG A 92 5.38 -19.44 13.58
C ARG A 92 4.98 -19.55 15.05
N PRO A 93 4.88 -18.43 15.80
CA PRO A 93 4.31 -18.44 17.15
C PRO A 93 2.86 -18.95 17.17
N ASN A 94 2.54 -19.75 18.19
CA ASN A 94 1.27 -20.46 18.31
C ASN A 94 0.07 -19.60 18.71
N ASP A 95 0.29 -18.37 19.13
CA ASP A 95 -0.71 -17.40 19.61
C ASP A 95 -1.30 -16.53 18.49
N ASN A 96 -0.93 -16.80 17.25
CA ASN A 96 -1.34 -16.00 16.08
C ASN A 96 -2.48 -16.73 15.34
N PRO A 97 -3.72 -16.18 15.31
CA PRO A 97 -4.86 -16.84 14.71
C PRO A 97 -4.66 -17.11 13.20
N LEU A 98 -5.39 -18.07 12.67
CA LEU A 98 -5.37 -18.42 11.25
C LEU A 98 -6.69 -18.01 10.58
N ILE A 99 -6.63 -17.74 9.28
CA ILE A 99 -7.81 -17.49 8.46
C ILE A 99 -8.32 -18.82 7.93
N VAL A 100 -9.61 -19.07 8.14
CA VAL A 100 -10.32 -20.24 7.64
C VAL A 100 -10.90 -19.92 6.26
N HIS A 101 -10.56 -20.74 5.27
CA HIS A 101 -11.00 -20.61 3.90
C HIS A 101 -12.15 -21.56 3.60
N ILE A 102 -13.21 -21.06 2.99
CA ILE A 102 -14.40 -21.80 2.56
C ILE A 102 -14.55 -21.74 1.05
N ALA A 103 -15.38 -22.59 0.47
CA ALA A 103 -15.63 -22.63 -0.98
C ALA A 103 -17.12 -22.50 -1.36
N ASP A 104 -17.98 -22.28 -0.37
CA ASP A 104 -19.38 -21.87 -0.51
C ASP A 104 -19.73 -20.92 0.63
N PHE A 105 -20.68 -20.01 0.39
CA PHE A 105 -21.13 -19.11 1.45
C PHE A 105 -21.76 -19.86 2.62
N ASP A 106 -22.50 -20.93 2.36
CA ASP A 106 -23.18 -21.70 3.39
C ASP A 106 -22.21 -22.42 4.33
N ASP A 107 -20.97 -22.64 3.93
CA ASP A 107 -19.92 -23.20 4.78
C ASP A 107 -19.60 -22.32 6.02
N ILE A 108 -20.03 -21.04 6.02
CA ILE A 108 -19.82 -20.11 7.14
C ILE A 108 -20.66 -20.52 8.39
N TYR A 109 -21.90 -20.99 8.18
CA TYR A 109 -22.87 -21.19 9.29
C TYR A 109 -22.39 -22.15 10.38
N PRO A 110 -21.79 -23.31 10.10
CA PRO A 110 -21.29 -24.18 11.15
C PRO A 110 -20.07 -23.62 11.90
N LEU A 111 -19.35 -22.64 11.33
CA LEU A 111 -18.11 -22.10 11.88
C LEU A 111 -18.33 -20.94 12.85
N VAL A 112 -19.49 -20.28 12.81
CA VAL A 112 -19.81 -19.09 13.60
C VAL A 112 -21.06 -19.28 14.45
N LYS A 113 -21.19 -18.49 15.52
CA LYS A 113 -22.39 -18.49 16.36
C LYS A 113 -23.58 -17.88 15.64
N TYR A 114 -23.33 -16.85 14.83
CA TYR A 114 -24.33 -16.17 13.98
C TYR A 114 -23.63 -15.38 12.88
N VAL A 115 -24.35 -15.12 11.80
CA VAL A 115 -23.93 -14.30 10.66
C VAL A 115 -24.74 -13.00 10.71
N PRO A 116 -24.13 -11.85 11.05
CA PRO A 116 -24.84 -10.56 11.05
C PRO A 116 -25.21 -10.14 9.62
N GLU A 117 -26.17 -9.23 9.50
CA GLU A 117 -26.69 -8.78 8.20
C GLU A 117 -25.61 -8.04 7.40
N GLU A 118 -24.75 -7.30 8.08
CA GLU A 118 -23.57 -6.64 7.48
C GLU A 118 -22.64 -7.66 6.80
N ALA A 119 -22.41 -8.82 7.43
CA ALA A 119 -21.59 -9.88 6.84
C ALA A 119 -22.20 -10.45 5.57
N LYS A 120 -23.53 -10.61 5.52
CA LYS A 120 -24.22 -11.07 4.31
C LYS A 120 -24.07 -10.06 3.16
N LYS A 121 -24.34 -8.76 3.41
CA LYS A 121 -24.18 -7.69 2.42
C LYS A 121 -22.74 -7.61 1.89
N LEU A 122 -21.75 -7.74 2.77
CA LEU A 122 -20.34 -7.75 2.39
C LEU A 122 -19.98 -8.98 1.56
N ALA A 123 -20.48 -10.16 1.94
CA ALA A 123 -20.27 -11.39 1.19
C ALA A 123 -20.91 -11.32 -0.20
N GLU A 124 -22.14 -10.84 -0.31
CA GLU A 124 -22.82 -10.67 -1.60
C GLU A 124 -22.01 -9.79 -2.57
N LYS A 125 -21.32 -8.75 -2.05
CA LYS A 125 -20.58 -7.82 -2.89
C LYS A 125 -19.12 -8.24 -3.13
N PHE A 126 -18.46 -8.85 -2.16
CA PHE A 126 -17.00 -9.03 -2.16
C PHE A 126 -16.55 -10.50 -2.05
N TRP A 127 -17.45 -11.46 -1.93
CA TRP A 127 -17.15 -12.88 -1.98
C TRP A 127 -17.72 -13.55 -3.24
N PRO A 128 -16.96 -14.46 -3.85
CA PRO A 128 -15.59 -14.85 -3.53
C PRO A 128 -14.58 -13.73 -3.82
N GLY A 129 -13.62 -13.51 -2.91
CA GLY A 129 -12.64 -12.42 -3.07
C GLY A 129 -11.72 -12.18 -1.87
N PRO A 130 -10.93 -11.09 -1.93
CA PRO A 130 -9.88 -10.80 -0.97
C PRO A 130 -10.38 -10.10 0.31
N LEU A 131 -11.58 -10.47 0.80
CA LEU A 131 -12.15 -10.02 2.08
C LEU A 131 -12.16 -11.15 3.09
N THR A 132 -11.65 -10.91 4.27
CA THR A 132 -11.74 -11.78 5.45
C THR A 132 -12.61 -11.11 6.51
N MET A 133 -13.64 -11.80 6.97
CA MET A 133 -14.52 -11.32 8.04
C MET A 133 -14.22 -12.06 9.33
N VAL A 134 -14.07 -11.32 10.44
CA VAL A 134 -13.87 -11.86 11.80
C VAL A 134 -15.21 -11.83 12.53
N LEU A 135 -15.67 -13.01 12.93
CA LEU A 135 -16.98 -13.25 13.54
C LEU A 135 -16.86 -14.08 14.83
N PRO A 136 -17.85 -14.05 15.74
CA PRO A 136 -17.88 -14.93 16.90
C PRO A 136 -17.89 -16.42 16.48
N LYS A 137 -16.86 -17.17 16.90
CA LYS A 137 -16.70 -18.59 16.51
C LYS A 137 -17.71 -19.50 17.19
N SER A 138 -18.12 -20.56 16.49
CA SER A 138 -18.81 -21.70 17.09
C SER A 138 -17.83 -22.62 17.85
N ASP A 139 -18.37 -23.57 18.60
CA ASP A 139 -17.56 -24.56 19.32
C ASP A 139 -16.90 -25.59 18.37
N LEU A 140 -17.33 -25.68 17.13
CA LEU A 140 -16.74 -26.53 16.10
C LEU A 140 -15.30 -26.11 15.76
N VAL A 141 -15.01 -24.79 15.80
CA VAL A 141 -13.68 -24.26 15.45
C VAL A 141 -12.73 -24.46 16.64
N PRO A 142 -11.63 -25.22 16.45
CA PRO A 142 -10.66 -25.47 17.53
C PRO A 142 -10.00 -24.16 18.01
N MET A 143 -9.68 -24.10 19.31
CA MET A 143 -8.93 -22.99 19.89
C MET A 143 -7.56 -22.82 19.24
N ARG A 144 -6.98 -23.91 18.72
CA ARG A 144 -5.73 -23.89 17.99
C ARG A 144 -5.83 -23.06 16.71
N THR A 145 -6.91 -23.20 15.96
CA THR A 145 -7.19 -22.47 14.73
C THR A 145 -7.44 -20.99 15.00
N SER A 146 -8.17 -20.68 16.06
CA SER A 146 -8.48 -19.30 16.44
C SER A 146 -7.37 -18.60 17.26
N GLY A 147 -6.24 -19.25 17.52
CA GLY A 147 -5.15 -18.68 18.33
C GLY A 147 -5.59 -18.36 19.77
N GLY A 148 -6.56 -19.12 20.33
CA GLY A 148 -7.12 -18.90 21.66
C GLY A 148 -8.17 -17.80 21.74
N LEU A 149 -8.62 -17.24 20.59
CA LEU A 149 -9.67 -16.22 20.55
C LEU A 149 -11.07 -16.84 20.50
N GLN A 150 -12.08 -16.08 20.92
CA GLN A 150 -13.51 -16.43 20.81
C GLN A 150 -14.11 -16.03 19.45
N THR A 151 -13.25 -15.61 18.52
CA THR A 151 -13.60 -15.22 17.16
C THR A 151 -12.86 -16.10 16.14
N VAL A 152 -13.38 -16.18 14.93
CA VAL A 152 -12.77 -16.84 13.79
C VAL A 152 -12.74 -15.89 12.60
N ALA A 153 -11.63 -15.87 11.87
CA ALA A 153 -11.47 -15.14 10.62
C ALA A 153 -11.83 -16.07 9.45
N ILE A 154 -12.79 -15.70 8.63
CA ILE A 154 -13.29 -16.52 7.51
C ILE A 154 -13.14 -15.76 6.21
N ARG A 155 -12.74 -16.48 5.16
CA ARG A 155 -12.60 -15.95 3.80
C ARG A 155 -13.08 -16.95 2.77
N PHE A 156 -13.72 -16.46 1.72
CA PHE A 156 -14.05 -17.21 0.52
C PHE A 156 -13.16 -16.70 -0.64
N PRO A 157 -12.02 -17.35 -0.95
CA PRO A 157 -11.09 -16.89 -1.97
C PRO A 157 -11.70 -17.00 -3.37
N SER A 158 -11.35 -16.09 -4.28
CA SER A 158 -11.83 -16.12 -5.66
C SER A 158 -11.03 -17.04 -6.58
N HIS A 159 -9.85 -17.52 -6.17
CA HIS A 159 -8.98 -18.37 -7.00
C HIS A 159 -9.63 -19.73 -7.27
N PRO A 160 -9.84 -20.13 -8.55
CA PRO A 160 -10.58 -21.35 -8.88
C PRO A 160 -9.97 -22.61 -8.30
N THR A 161 -8.64 -22.73 -8.35
CA THR A 161 -7.91 -23.88 -7.82
C THR A 161 -8.03 -23.98 -6.30
N ALA A 162 -7.99 -22.85 -5.56
CA ALA A 162 -8.21 -22.86 -4.11
C ALA A 162 -9.62 -23.41 -3.79
N GLN A 163 -10.64 -22.93 -4.48
CA GLN A 163 -12.02 -23.39 -4.30
C GLN A 163 -12.16 -24.89 -4.64
N ALA A 164 -11.54 -25.35 -5.73
CA ALA A 164 -11.57 -26.75 -6.13
C ALA A 164 -10.94 -27.66 -5.07
N ILE A 165 -9.79 -27.27 -4.50
CA ILE A 165 -9.12 -28.02 -3.43
C ILE A 165 -9.95 -28.04 -2.15
N ILE A 166 -10.55 -26.91 -1.74
CA ILE A 166 -11.42 -26.85 -0.57
C ILE A 166 -12.62 -27.79 -0.76
N LYS A 167 -13.27 -27.77 -1.94
CA LYS A 167 -14.37 -28.67 -2.28
C LYS A 167 -13.93 -30.13 -2.31
N ALA A 168 -12.77 -30.43 -2.91
CA ALA A 168 -12.20 -31.80 -2.94
C ALA A 168 -11.84 -32.30 -1.54
N THR A 169 -11.45 -31.42 -0.62
CA THR A 169 -11.20 -31.75 0.79
C THR A 169 -12.52 -32.04 1.52
N GLY A 170 -13.62 -31.34 1.18
CA GLY A 170 -14.89 -31.40 1.91
C GLY A 170 -14.81 -30.84 3.34
N LYS A 171 -13.81 -29.99 3.60
CA LYS A 171 -13.54 -29.36 4.90
C LYS A 171 -13.07 -27.92 4.68
N PRO A 172 -13.36 -26.97 5.62
CA PRO A 172 -12.75 -25.66 5.61
C PRO A 172 -11.25 -25.76 5.89
N LEU A 173 -10.43 -24.93 5.24
CA LEU A 173 -8.98 -24.97 5.34
C LEU A 173 -8.42 -23.77 6.11
N ALA A 174 -7.59 -23.99 7.11
CA ALA A 174 -6.77 -22.96 7.71
C ALA A 174 -5.55 -22.73 6.79
N ALA A 175 -5.37 -21.50 6.30
CA ALA A 175 -4.27 -21.20 5.37
C ALA A 175 -3.65 -19.82 5.64
N PRO A 176 -2.61 -19.71 6.47
CA PRO A 176 -1.73 -18.54 6.48
C PRO A 176 -0.88 -18.50 5.20
N SER A 177 -0.20 -17.37 4.93
CA SER A 177 0.75 -17.26 3.82
C SER A 177 1.79 -18.38 3.83
N ALA A 178 2.25 -18.81 2.65
CA ALA A 178 3.10 -20.01 2.47
C ALA A 178 4.61 -19.77 2.62
N ASN A 179 5.04 -18.72 3.34
CA ASN A 179 6.43 -18.41 3.65
C ASN A 179 6.87 -18.95 5.03
N LEU A 180 8.16 -19.07 5.26
CA LEU A 180 8.72 -19.17 6.61
C LEU A 180 8.46 -17.89 7.41
N SER A 181 8.25 -18.01 8.72
CA SER A 181 7.86 -16.87 9.56
C SER A 181 8.87 -15.72 9.46
N GLY A 182 8.35 -14.51 9.25
CA GLY A 182 9.16 -13.29 9.13
C GLY A 182 9.51 -12.90 7.69
N LYS A 183 9.60 -13.83 6.74
CA LYS A 183 9.89 -13.55 5.34
C LYS A 183 8.71 -12.89 4.59
N PRO A 184 8.94 -12.28 3.41
CA PRO A 184 7.86 -11.79 2.54
C PRO A 184 6.85 -12.89 2.20
N SER A 185 5.57 -12.55 2.09
CA SER A 185 4.54 -13.51 1.66
C SER A 185 4.74 -13.86 0.19
N PRO A 186 4.69 -15.16 -0.19
CA PRO A 186 4.95 -15.55 -1.57
C PRO A 186 3.75 -15.22 -2.47
N THR A 187 4.01 -14.50 -3.54
CA THR A 187 3.08 -14.20 -4.63
C THR A 187 3.39 -14.97 -5.90
N GLU A 188 4.54 -15.65 -5.93
CA GLU A 188 5.03 -16.48 -7.02
C GLU A 188 5.35 -17.89 -6.51
N PHE A 189 5.12 -18.90 -7.35
CA PHE A 189 5.38 -20.32 -7.02
C PHE A 189 6.82 -20.59 -6.59
N LYS A 190 7.82 -19.93 -7.22
CA LYS A 190 9.24 -20.16 -6.92
C LYS A 190 9.59 -19.93 -5.46
N TYR A 191 9.02 -18.92 -4.82
CA TYR A 191 9.28 -18.61 -3.41
C TYR A 191 8.62 -19.60 -2.45
N CYS A 192 7.49 -20.19 -2.85
CA CYS A 192 6.90 -21.30 -2.11
C CYS A 192 7.80 -22.54 -2.14
N LEU A 193 8.37 -22.85 -3.30
CA LEU A 193 9.28 -23.97 -3.47
C LEU A 193 10.56 -23.78 -2.65
N GLU A 194 11.17 -22.58 -2.70
CA GLU A 194 12.38 -22.27 -1.90
C GLU A 194 12.15 -22.46 -0.39
N ASP A 195 10.99 -22.08 0.12
CA ASP A 195 10.70 -22.12 1.56
C ASP A 195 10.20 -23.49 2.05
N LEU A 196 9.46 -24.22 1.22
CA LEU A 196 8.67 -25.38 1.64
C LEU A 196 9.06 -26.71 1.01
N ASP A 197 9.98 -26.76 0.03
CA ASP A 197 10.44 -28.01 -0.55
C ASP A 197 11.03 -28.95 0.52
N GLY A 198 10.66 -30.21 0.46
CA GLY A 198 11.05 -31.22 1.44
C GLY A 198 10.35 -31.13 2.81
N LYS A 199 9.44 -30.17 3.03
CA LYS A 199 8.76 -29.94 4.32
C LYS A 199 7.26 -30.25 4.30
N ILE A 200 6.67 -30.32 3.11
CA ILE A 200 5.24 -30.57 2.89
C ILE A 200 5.03 -31.51 1.71
N VAL A 201 3.86 -32.13 1.62
CA VAL A 201 3.62 -33.19 0.62
C VAL A 201 3.37 -32.66 -0.78
N GLY A 202 2.91 -31.40 -0.94
CA GLY A 202 2.66 -30.84 -2.26
C GLY A 202 2.55 -29.32 -2.30
N ILE A 203 2.95 -28.76 -3.44
CA ILE A 203 2.80 -27.33 -3.78
C ILE A 203 2.10 -27.26 -5.14
N VAL A 204 1.03 -26.48 -5.22
CA VAL A 204 0.32 -26.25 -6.49
C VAL A 204 0.97 -25.07 -7.20
N ASP A 205 1.40 -25.28 -8.45
CA ASP A 205 1.92 -24.21 -9.31
C ASP A 205 0.74 -23.48 -9.99
N GLY A 206 0.22 -22.46 -9.33
CA GLY A 206 -0.93 -21.67 -9.79
C GLY A 206 -0.57 -20.35 -10.47
N GLY A 207 0.71 -20.12 -10.76
CA GLY A 207 1.19 -18.84 -11.32
C GLY A 207 1.22 -17.70 -10.31
N ASP A 208 1.25 -16.47 -10.80
CA ASP A 208 1.38 -15.27 -9.97
C ASP A 208 0.03 -14.84 -9.38
N CYS A 209 0.05 -14.32 -8.16
CA CYS A 209 -1.14 -13.85 -7.47
C CYS A 209 -1.59 -12.48 -8.03
N ALA A 210 -2.86 -12.37 -8.42
CA ALA A 210 -3.40 -11.19 -9.08
C ALA A 210 -3.47 -9.94 -8.18
N VAL A 211 -3.68 -10.10 -6.85
CA VAL A 211 -3.78 -8.98 -5.89
C VAL A 211 -2.44 -8.64 -5.27
N GLY A 212 -1.61 -9.64 -4.97
CA GLY A 212 -0.22 -9.48 -4.51
C GLY A 212 -0.03 -9.13 -3.03
N VAL A 213 -1.07 -8.72 -2.31
CA VAL A 213 -1.06 -8.52 -0.85
C VAL A 213 -2.16 -9.35 -0.21
N GLU A 214 -2.00 -9.71 1.08
CA GLU A 214 -3.01 -10.51 1.78
C GLU A 214 -4.36 -9.77 1.85
N SER A 215 -5.42 -10.56 2.06
CA SER A 215 -6.81 -10.10 2.18
C SER A 215 -6.99 -8.98 3.22
N THR A 216 -7.93 -8.10 2.96
CA THR A 216 -8.48 -7.18 3.97
C THR A 216 -9.10 -7.98 5.10
N VAL A 217 -8.79 -7.65 6.35
CA VAL A 217 -9.39 -8.27 7.54
C VAL A 217 -10.27 -7.25 8.24
N LEU A 218 -11.57 -7.52 8.24
CA LEU A 218 -12.60 -6.68 8.87
C LEU A 218 -13.23 -7.43 10.03
N THR A 219 -13.24 -6.86 11.23
CA THR A 219 -13.99 -7.43 12.35
C THR A 219 -15.42 -6.88 12.40
N LEU A 220 -16.36 -7.80 12.57
CA LEU A 220 -17.79 -7.56 12.82
C LEU A 220 -18.22 -8.20 14.14
N ALA A 221 -17.26 -8.65 14.96
CA ALA A 221 -17.55 -9.38 16.18
C ALA A 221 -18.08 -8.48 17.28
N GLU A 222 -17.65 -7.23 17.34
CA GLU A 222 -18.03 -6.28 18.40
C GLU A 222 -18.00 -4.84 17.88
N GLY A 223 -19.01 -4.05 18.22
CA GLY A 223 -19.06 -2.61 17.95
C GLY A 223 -19.07 -2.22 16.46
N THR A 224 -18.54 -1.04 16.16
CA THR A 224 -18.43 -0.54 14.79
C THR A 224 -17.48 -1.40 13.96
N PRO A 225 -17.83 -1.76 12.71
CA PRO A 225 -16.96 -2.48 11.79
C PRO A 225 -15.57 -1.85 11.70
N ARG A 226 -14.52 -2.68 11.93
CA ARG A 226 -13.15 -2.19 12.04
C ARG A 226 -12.18 -2.98 11.17
N VAL A 227 -11.42 -2.28 10.35
CA VAL A 227 -10.34 -2.86 9.54
C VAL A 227 -9.12 -3.12 10.41
N LEU A 228 -8.80 -4.39 10.63
CA LEU A 228 -7.63 -4.85 11.39
C LEU A 228 -6.39 -4.98 10.51
N ARG A 229 -6.58 -5.22 9.22
CA ARG A 229 -5.51 -5.31 8.21
C ARG A 229 -6.07 -4.84 6.86
N PRO A 230 -5.49 -3.81 6.24
CA PRO A 230 -5.89 -3.39 4.90
C PRO A 230 -5.40 -4.41 3.86
N GLY A 231 -6.09 -4.51 2.73
CA GLY A 231 -5.81 -5.44 1.63
C GLY A 231 -6.50 -4.98 0.35
N GLY A 232 -6.76 -5.91 -0.57
CA GLY A 232 -7.36 -5.59 -1.88
C GLY A 232 -8.79 -5.02 -1.82
N ILE A 233 -9.56 -5.27 -0.75
CA ILE A 233 -10.82 -4.56 -0.51
C ILE A 233 -10.51 -3.34 0.35
N THR A 234 -10.68 -2.15 -0.23
CA THR A 234 -10.29 -0.88 0.42
C THR A 234 -11.34 -0.40 1.43
N VAL A 235 -10.95 0.54 2.28
CA VAL A 235 -11.89 1.17 3.24
C VAL A 235 -13.01 1.89 2.51
N GLU A 236 -12.68 2.53 1.40
CA GLU A 236 -13.62 3.24 0.53
C GLU A 236 -14.65 2.28 -0.07
N MET A 237 -14.20 1.10 -0.53
CA MET A 237 -15.08 0.03 -1.01
C MET A 237 -16.02 -0.48 0.10
N LEU A 238 -15.50 -0.71 1.31
CA LEU A 238 -16.31 -1.15 2.45
C LEU A 238 -17.40 -0.13 2.81
N ARG A 239 -17.08 1.17 2.75
CA ARG A 239 -18.04 2.26 2.99
C ARG A 239 -19.14 2.38 1.96
N THR A 240 -19.04 1.69 0.81
CA THR A 240 -20.15 1.59 -0.15
C THR A 240 -21.24 0.59 0.30
N VAL A 241 -20.97 -0.21 1.33
CA VAL A 241 -21.87 -1.25 1.86
C VAL A 241 -22.26 -0.97 3.31
N LEU A 242 -21.34 -0.39 4.08
CA LEU A 242 -21.48 -0.12 5.51
C LEU A 242 -21.53 1.40 5.75
N ASP A 243 -22.42 1.82 6.65
CA ASP A 243 -22.57 3.25 6.98
C ASP A 243 -21.33 3.82 7.66
N GLU A 244 -20.64 3.02 8.47
CA GLU A 244 -19.43 3.42 9.18
C GLU A 244 -18.39 2.28 9.16
N VAL A 245 -17.14 2.64 8.87
CA VAL A 245 -15.97 1.74 8.94
C VAL A 245 -14.80 2.52 9.51
N ILE A 246 -14.21 2.00 10.58
CA ILE A 246 -13.00 2.56 11.18
C ILE A 246 -11.78 1.73 10.84
N VAL A 247 -10.61 2.36 10.79
CA VAL A 247 -9.32 1.69 10.64
C VAL A 247 -8.68 1.58 12.02
N ASP A 248 -8.19 0.39 12.38
CA ASP A 248 -7.51 0.18 13.65
C ASP A 248 -6.17 0.94 13.68
N ASP A 249 -5.86 1.64 14.77
CA ASP A 249 -4.63 2.43 14.91
C ASP A 249 -3.36 1.58 14.71
N ALA A 250 -3.40 0.30 15.03
CA ALA A 250 -2.30 -0.62 14.80
C ALA A 250 -1.96 -0.85 13.30
N VAL A 251 -2.85 -0.45 12.39
CA VAL A 251 -2.58 -0.50 10.94
C VAL A 251 -1.44 0.46 10.57
N ILE A 252 -1.42 1.65 11.18
CA ILE A 252 -0.48 2.73 10.87
C ILE A 252 0.69 2.76 11.86
N HIS A 253 0.41 2.67 13.15
CA HIS A 253 1.40 2.89 14.23
C HIS A 253 1.96 1.62 14.86
N GLY A 254 1.47 0.43 14.44
CA GLY A 254 1.84 -0.85 15.04
C GLY A 254 1.16 -1.10 16.38
N LEU A 255 1.29 -2.33 16.88
CA LEU A 255 0.73 -2.71 18.20
C LEU A 255 1.68 -2.31 19.33
N ALA A 256 1.11 -1.86 20.46
CA ALA A 256 1.85 -1.73 21.72
C ALA A 256 2.47 -3.10 22.12
N LYS A 257 3.65 -3.07 22.77
CA LYS A 257 4.46 -4.27 23.08
C LYS A 257 3.69 -5.39 23.80
N ASP A 258 2.68 -5.05 24.61
CA ASP A 258 1.89 -6.00 25.43
C ASP A 258 0.50 -6.30 24.86
N ALA A 259 0.14 -5.76 23.69
CA ALA A 259 -1.18 -5.98 23.10
C ALA A 259 -1.29 -7.37 22.46
N LYS A 260 -2.46 -8.02 22.63
CA LYS A 260 -2.81 -9.27 21.93
C LYS A 260 -3.18 -8.96 20.48
N ALA A 261 -2.61 -9.73 19.55
CA ALA A 261 -2.98 -9.62 18.13
C ALA A 261 -4.41 -10.14 17.92
N SER A 262 -5.29 -9.30 17.41
CA SER A 262 -6.67 -9.66 17.04
C SER A 262 -6.77 -10.26 15.63
N SER A 263 -5.71 -10.13 14.82
CA SER A 263 -5.62 -10.71 13.47
C SER A 263 -4.19 -11.09 13.11
N PRO A 264 -4.01 -11.95 12.07
CA PRO A 264 -2.69 -12.29 11.55
C PRO A 264 -1.91 -11.04 11.10
N GLY A 265 -0.61 -10.98 11.41
CA GLY A 265 0.30 -9.93 10.92
C GLY A 265 0.37 -8.65 11.76
N MET A 266 -0.28 -8.57 12.93
CA MET A 266 -0.28 -7.35 13.75
C MET A 266 0.92 -7.22 14.71
N LYS A 267 1.54 -8.32 15.19
CA LYS A 267 2.36 -8.30 16.42
C LYS A 267 3.89 -8.31 16.23
N TYR A 268 4.42 -8.79 15.10
CA TYR A 268 5.86 -9.03 14.93
C TYR A 268 6.40 -8.30 13.71
N LYS A 269 7.73 -8.13 13.60
CA LYS A 269 8.39 -7.75 12.36
C LYS A 269 8.01 -8.81 11.32
N HIS A 270 7.26 -8.42 10.32
CA HIS A 270 6.73 -9.29 9.27
C HIS A 270 7.19 -8.82 7.91
N TYR A 271 7.17 -9.73 6.92
CA TYR A 271 7.44 -9.41 5.53
C TYR A 271 8.86 -8.91 5.27
N SER A 272 9.80 -9.20 6.17
CA SER A 272 11.15 -8.63 6.09
C SER A 272 12.05 -9.50 5.22
N PRO A 273 12.65 -8.93 4.17
CA PRO A 273 13.81 -9.52 3.53
C PRO A 273 14.99 -9.52 4.50
N LYS A 274 16.12 -10.08 4.10
CA LYS A 274 17.38 -9.96 4.85
C LYS A 274 17.90 -8.53 4.86
N ALA A 275 17.56 -7.77 3.81
CA ALA A 275 17.89 -6.36 3.68
C ALA A 275 17.26 -5.53 4.82
N ASP A 276 18.03 -4.60 5.37
CA ASP A 276 17.54 -3.58 6.31
C ASP A 276 16.91 -2.43 5.53
N ILE A 277 15.60 -2.27 5.66
CA ILE A 277 14.82 -1.28 4.91
C ILE A 277 14.58 -0.04 5.76
N THR A 278 14.76 1.12 5.15
CA THR A 278 14.34 2.42 5.68
C THR A 278 13.42 3.09 4.66
N ILE A 279 12.24 3.51 5.07
CA ILE A 279 11.33 4.27 4.21
C ILE A 279 11.79 5.72 4.19
N ALA A 280 12.06 6.25 3.01
CA ALA A 280 12.38 7.65 2.78
C ALA A 280 11.08 8.40 2.45
N ASP A 281 10.44 8.97 3.46
CA ASP A 281 9.22 9.76 3.33
C ASP A 281 9.57 11.18 2.91
N MET A 282 9.83 11.36 1.63
CA MET A 282 10.31 12.60 1.02
C MET A 282 9.94 12.67 -0.47
N SER A 283 10.24 13.80 -1.09
CA SER A 283 10.08 14.00 -2.54
C SER A 283 11.00 13.07 -3.35
N LEU A 284 10.72 12.86 -4.64
CA LEU A 284 11.61 12.12 -5.54
C LEU A 284 12.98 12.79 -5.61
N GLU A 285 13.02 14.12 -5.68
CA GLU A 285 14.27 14.88 -5.77
C GLU A 285 15.17 14.67 -4.55
N ASP A 286 14.59 14.72 -3.33
CA ASP A 286 15.31 14.45 -2.08
C ASP A 286 15.74 12.98 -2.00
N TYR A 287 14.90 12.05 -2.44
CA TYR A 287 15.22 10.63 -2.47
C TYR A 287 16.41 10.33 -3.40
N VAL A 288 16.42 10.91 -4.60
CA VAL A 288 17.56 10.80 -5.53
C VAL A 288 18.84 11.37 -4.92
N SER A 289 18.73 12.51 -4.21
CA SER A 289 19.85 13.12 -3.50
C SER A 289 20.34 12.23 -2.33
N LEU A 290 19.44 11.65 -1.57
CA LEU A 290 19.75 10.68 -0.52
C LEU A 290 20.53 9.48 -1.09
N MET A 291 20.09 8.92 -2.20
CA MET A 291 20.72 7.76 -2.84
C MET A 291 22.11 8.10 -3.39
N LYS A 292 22.31 9.28 -3.98
CA LYS A 292 23.64 9.75 -4.43
C LYS A 292 24.63 9.85 -3.26
N ASN A 293 24.15 10.24 -2.07
CA ASN A 293 24.98 10.33 -0.85
C ASN A 293 25.19 8.97 -0.16
N ASN A 294 24.46 7.92 -0.58
CA ASN A 294 24.53 6.56 -0.04
C ASN A 294 24.72 5.51 -1.16
N PRO A 295 25.83 5.55 -1.92
CA PRO A 295 26.01 4.72 -3.14
C PRO A 295 26.06 3.21 -2.86
N ASP A 296 26.33 2.80 -1.62
CA ASP A 296 26.36 1.40 -1.22
C ASP A 296 24.97 0.82 -0.89
N CYS A 297 23.98 1.68 -0.71
CA CYS A 297 22.60 1.26 -0.43
C CYS A 297 21.84 0.93 -1.72
N GLY A 298 20.85 0.03 -1.60
CA GLY A 298 19.89 -0.24 -2.65
C GLY A 298 18.72 0.74 -2.65
N ALA A 299 18.10 0.92 -3.80
CA ALA A 299 16.89 1.70 -3.99
C ALA A 299 15.70 0.77 -4.24
N LEU A 300 14.65 0.86 -3.41
CA LEU A 300 13.34 0.30 -3.70
C LEU A 300 12.46 1.45 -4.22
N CYS A 301 12.20 1.46 -5.52
CA CYS A 301 11.69 2.61 -6.26
C CYS A 301 10.47 2.26 -7.11
N PHE A 302 9.86 3.24 -7.77
CA PHE A 302 8.78 3.02 -8.72
C PHE A 302 9.31 2.75 -10.13
N ASP A 303 8.44 2.19 -10.99
CA ASP A 303 8.75 1.88 -12.38
C ASP A 303 9.24 3.13 -13.13
N GLY A 304 10.39 3.01 -13.80
CA GLY A 304 11.02 4.09 -14.55
C GLY A 304 11.91 5.02 -13.73
N GLU A 305 11.94 4.89 -12.39
CA GLU A 305 12.87 5.63 -11.53
C GLU A 305 14.25 4.96 -11.47
N GLU A 306 14.38 3.68 -11.86
CA GLU A 306 15.65 2.93 -11.85
C GLU A 306 16.76 3.67 -12.62
N LYS A 307 16.38 4.48 -13.60
CA LYS A 307 17.31 5.33 -14.38
C LYS A 307 18.11 6.32 -13.54
N TYR A 308 17.64 6.66 -12.33
CA TYR A 308 18.32 7.57 -11.41
C TYR A 308 19.33 6.85 -10.51
N PHE A 309 19.30 5.52 -10.46
CA PHE A 309 20.05 4.70 -9.52
C PHE A 309 20.99 3.74 -10.27
N ASN A 310 21.91 3.17 -9.52
CA ASN A 310 22.82 2.14 -10.03
C ASN A 310 22.11 0.76 -10.09
N ASN A 311 22.85 -0.30 -10.45
CA ASN A 311 22.34 -1.67 -10.56
C ASN A 311 21.78 -2.27 -9.25
N LYS A 312 21.78 -1.51 -8.13
CA LYS A 312 21.19 -1.93 -6.85
C LYS A 312 19.75 -1.43 -6.68
N SER A 313 19.06 -1.09 -7.76
CA SER A 313 17.65 -0.73 -7.71
C SER A 313 16.74 -1.91 -7.99
N VAL A 314 15.56 -1.88 -7.35
CA VAL A 314 14.43 -2.80 -7.58
C VAL A 314 13.17 -1.96 -7.65
N SER A 315 12.38 -2.12 -8.70
CA SER A 315 11.06 -1.47 -8.77
C SER A 315 9.97 -2.35 -8.18
N PHE A 316 9.00 -1.70 -7.55
CA PHE A 316 7.86 -2.37 -6.93
C PHE A 316 6.51 -1.85 -7.46
N GLY A 317 6.47 -1.46 -8.73
CA GLY A 317 5.26 -1.02 -9.43
C GLY A 317 5.27 0.48 -9.74
N LYS A 318 4.18 0.96 -10.34
CA LYS A 318 4.06 2.35 -10.78
C LYS A 318 3.74 3.28 -9.62
N GLU A 319 4.30 4.49 -9.65
CA GLU A 319 3.88 5.56 -8.74
C GLU A 319 2.38 5.87 -8.94
N TYR A 320 1.67 6.19 -7.87
CA TYR A 320 0.22 6.46 -7.86
C TYR A 320 -0.69 5.29 -8.32
N ASP A 321 -0.16 4.08 -8.43
CA ASP A 321 -0.91 2.86 -8.78
C ASP A 321 -0.75 1.81 -7.68
N GLY A 322 -1.59 1.91 -6.64
CA GLY A 322 -1.55 1.01 -5.48
C GLY A 322 -1.75 -0.46 -5.84
N GLU A 323 -2.51 -0.78 -6.91
CA GLU A 323 -2.71 -2.15 -7.37
C GLU A 323 -1.43 -2.74 -7.97
N SER A 324 -0.77 -1.99 -8.86
CA SER A 324 0.55 -2.36 -9.42
C SER A 324 1.58 -2.57 -8.32
N GLN A 325 1.62 -1.66 -7.32
CA GLN A 325 2.52 -1.75 -6.17
C GLN A 325 2.23 -2.99 -5.31
N ALA A 326 0.95 -3.26 -5.05
CA ALA A 326 0.53 -4.43 -4.27
C ALA A 326 0.97 -5.75 -4.95
N GLN A 327 0.79 -5.86 -6.27
CA GLN A 327 1.20 -7.03 -7.04
C GLN A 327 2.71 -7.28 -6.97
N ARG A 328 3.51 -6.22 -6.98
CA ARG A 328 4.98 -6.31 -7.10
C ARG A 328 5.72 -6.31 -5.77
N LEU A 329 5.14 -5.77 -4.68
CA LEU A 329 5.87 -5.49 -3.44
C LEU A 329 6.63 -6.72 -2.90
N PHE A 330 5.96 -7.85 -2.71
CA PHE A 330 6.60 -9.02 -2.09
C PHE A 330 7.65 -9.66 -2.99
N ALA A 331 7.41 -9.68 -4.31
CA ALA A 331 8.42 -10.11 -5.27
C ALA A 331 9.64 -9.20 -5.24
N ALA A 332 9.44 -7.87 -5.22
CA ALA A 332 10.52 -6.90 -5.12
C ALA A 332 11.34 -7.06 -3.82
N LEU A 333 10.69 -7.33 -2.69
CA LEU A 333 11.39 -7.60 -1.42
C LEU A 333 12.26 -8.87 -1.50
N ASN A 334 11.81 -9.91 -2.18
CA ASN A 334 12.61 -11.11 -2.42
C ASN A 334 13.77 -10.84 -3.41
N GLU A 335 13.54 -10.05 -4.46
CA GLU A 335 14.59 -9.64 -5.40
C GLU A 335 15.75 -8.88 -4.73
N LEU A 336 15.48 -8.10 -3.67
CA LEU A 336 16.54 -7.47 -2.87
C LEU A 336 17.49 -8.52 -2.28
N ASP A 337 16.94 -9.63 -1.76
CA ASP A 337 17.72 -10.74 -1.21
C ASP A 337 18.48 -11.49 -2.30
N GLU A 338 17.87 -11.76 -3.46
CA GLU A 338 18.50 -12.38 -4.64
C GLU A 338 19.69 -11.55 -5.15
N LYS A 339 19.55 -10.22 -5.13
CA LYS A 339 20.63 -9.27 -5.51
C LYS A 339 21.68 -9.08 -4.42
N GLY A 340 21.53 -9.68 -3.24
CA GLY A 340 22.46 -9.55 -2.12
C GLY A 340 22.54 -8.14 -1.54
N ILE A 341 21.47 -7.36 -1.63
CA ILE A 341 21.41 -5.99 -1.11
C ILE A 341 21.11 -6.04 0.39
N ASN A 342 21.99 -5.46 1.22
CA ASN A 342 21.86 -5.53 2.68
C ASN A 342 21.20 -4.31 3.31
N LYS A 343 21.27 -3.13 2.66
CA LYS A 343 20.67 -1.89 3.16
C LYS A 343 19.93 -1.20 2.02
N VAL A 344 18.68 -0.82 2.27
CA VAL A 344 17.77 -0.30 1.25
C VAL A 344 17.06 0.94 1.76
N TYR A 345 17.00 1.96 0.94
CA TYR A 345 16.01 3.01 1.09
C TYR A 345 14.86 2.75 0.15
N SER A 346 13.63 2.90 0.64
CA SER A 346 12.41 2.73 -0.14
C SER A 346 11.72 4.06 -0.38
N ARG A 347 11.19 4.24 -1.58
CA ARG A 347 10.21 5.31 -1.82
C ARG A 347 9.02 5.16 -0.86
N ARG A 348 8.42 6.29 -0.48
CA ARG A 348 7.14 6.31 0.23
C ARG A 348 6.00 5.85 -0.68
N VAL A 349 4.93 5.37 -0.11
CA VAL A 349 3.68 5.01 -0.80
C VAL A 349 2.51 5.80 -0.24
N GLN A 350 1.46 5.93 -1.03
CA GLN A 350 0.23 6.58 -0.58
C GLN A 350 -0.47 5.77 0.52
N LYS A 351 -1.16 6.46 1.44
CA LYS A 351 -1.83 5.84 2.61
C LYS A 351 -3.35 5.77 2.43
N HIS A 352 -3.84 5.66 1.21
CA HIS A 352 -5.27 5.53 0.89
C HIS A 352 -5.49 4.42 -0.14
N GLU A 353 -6.74 4.00 -0.33
CA GLU A 353 -7.12 2.91 -1.22
C GLU A 353 -6.23 1.67 -1.04
N VAL A 354 -5.79 1.02 -2.14
CA VAL A 354 -4.88 -0.14 -2.09
C VAL A 354 -3.49 0.26 -1.57
N GLY A 355 -3.07 1.51 -1.78
CA GLY A 355 -1.81 2.06 -1.25
C GLY A 355 -1.68 1.92 0.27
N LEU A 356 -2.79 2.00 1.03
CA LEU A 356 -2.77 1.74 2.48
C LEU A 356 -2.33 0.30 2.80
N ALA A 357 -2.70 -0.68 1.98
CA ALA A 357 -2.26 -2.06 2.16
C ALA A 357 -0.75 -2.22 1.87
N VAL A 358 -0.27 -1.57 0.80
CA VAL A 358 1.16 -1.53 0.45
C VAL A 358 1.96 -0.88 1.57
N PHE A 359 1.54 0.31 2.03
CA PHE A 359 2.16 1.01 3.16
C PHE A 359 2.24 0.13 4.42
N ASN A 360 1.15 -0.53 4.79
CA ASN A 360 1.12 -1.40 5.96
C ASN A 360 2.13 -2.56 5.89
N ARG A 361 2.38 -3.15 4.70
CA ARG A 361 3.39 -4.21 4.51
C ARG A 361 4.80 -3.62 4.51
N LEU A 362 5.00 -2.52 3.81
CA LEU A 362 6.29 -1.86 3.68
C LEU A 362 6.79 -1.33 5.04
N VAL A 363 5.95 -0.66 5.81
CA VAL A 363 6.33 -0.13 7.13
C VAL A 363 6.67 -1.24 8.12
N ARG A 364 5.99 -2.41 8.02
CA ARG A 364 6.31 -3.57 8.84
C ARG A 364 7.59 -4.26 8.42
N SER A 365 7.87 -4.34 7.12
CA SER A 365 9.15 -4.86 6.61
C SER A 365 10.32 -3.97 7.03
N ALA A 366 10.12 -2.65 7.09
CA ALA A 366 11.07 -1.66 7.58
C ALA A 366 11.17 -1.60 9.11
N GLY A 367 10.32 -2.34 9.85
CA GLY A 367 10.27 -2.25 11.32
C GLY A 367 9.91 -0.85 11.83
N PHE A 368 9.09 -0.10 11.08
CA PHE A 368 8.69 1.29 11.34
C PHE A 368 9.85 2.30 11.26
N ASN A 369 10.93 1.95 10.55
CA ASN A 369 12.05 2.85 10.32
C ASN A 369 11.74 3.78 9.15
N ILE A 370 11.39 5.02 9.45
CA ILE A 370 11.03 6.07 8.48
C ILE A 370 11.95 7.27 8.70
N ILE A 371 12.44 7.87 7.62
CA ILE A 371 13.17 9.13 7.64
C ILE A 371 12.42 10.15 6.79
N HIS A 372 12.45 11.41 7.23
CA HIS A 372 11.76 12.53 6.59
C HIS A 372 12.77 13.54 6.05
N SER A 373 12.31 14.38 5.10
CA SER A 373 13.09 15.54 4.64
C SER A 373 13.14 16.64 5.71
N ASP A 374 14.26 17.36 5.78
CA ASP A 374 14.40 18.53 6.67
C ASP A 374 13.54 19.71 6.23
N PHE A 375 13.14 19.73 4.95
CA PHE A 375 12.30 20.76 4.36
C PHE A 375 11.27 20.11 3.44
N ASN A 376 9.99 20.40 3.68
CA ASN A 376 8.89 19.76 3.00
C ASN A 376 8.14 20.72 2.08
N ILE A 377 7.74 20.26 0.91
CA ILE A 377 6.92 20.98 -0.06
C ILE A 377 5.57 20.29 -0.16
N ILE A 378 4.49 21.03 0.09
CA ILE A 378 3.13 20.56 -0.11
C ILE A 378 2.62 21.09 -1.45
N GLY A 379 2.28 20.22 -2.39
CA GLY A 379 1.58 20.58 -3.62
C GLY A 379 0.08 20.68 -3.35
N LEU A 380 -0.49 21.89 -3.49
CA LEU A 380 -1.92 22.13 -3.36
C LEU A 380 -2.52 22.31 -4.75
N THR A 381 -3.35 21.38 -5.17
CA THR A 381 -4.01 21.41 -6.47
C THR A 381 -5.50 21.09 -6.38
N GLY A 382 -6.19 21.12 -7.49
CA GLY A 382 -7.62 20.81 -7.55
C GLY A 382 -8.29 21.52 -8.72
N MET A 383 -9.39 20.94 -9.16
CA MET A 383 -10.15 21.43 -10.31
C MET A 383 -10.72 22.85 -10.08
N THR A 384 -10.95 23.57 -11.16
CA THR A 384 -11.58 24.91 -11.11
C THR A 384 -12.89 24.88 -10.33
N GLY A 385 -13.06 25.85 -9.40
CA GLY A 385 -14.23 25.93 -8.54
C GLY A 385 -14.19 25.03 -7.31
N SER A 386 -13.16 24.19 -7.12
CA SER A 386 -13.02 23.30 -5.96
C SER A 386 -12.80 24.02 -4.62
N GLY A 387 -12.44 25.31 -4.61
CA GLY A 387 -12.15 26.05 -3.38
C GLY A 387 -10.71 25.99 -2.92
N LYS A 388 -9.76 25.73 -3.83
CA LYS A 388 -8.31 25.65 -3.56
C LYS A 388 -7.79 26.86 -2.77
N SER A 389 -8.13 28.08 -3.18
CA SER A 389 -7.70 29.31 -2.47
C SER A 389 -8.23 29.40 -1.03
N TYR A 390 -9.42 28.84 -0.77
CA TYR A 390 -9.96 28.72 0.59
C TYR A 390 -9.09 27.83 1.46
N VAL A 391 -8.64 26.69 0.95
CA VAL A 391 -7.72 25.79 1.65
C VAL A 391 -6.34 26.44 1.82
N ALA A 392 -5.82 27.11 0.80
CA ALA A 392 -4.56 27.87 0.88
C ALA A 392 -4.56 28.90 2.01
N ASP A 393 -5.69 29.57 2.27
CA ASP A 393 -5.82 30.53 3.35
C ASP A 393 -5.72 29.90 4.75
N PHE A 394 -6.13 28.64 4.92
CA PHE A 394 -5.91 27.93 6.18
C PHE A 394 -4.44 27.61 6.42
N PHE A 395 -3.68 27.24 5.39
CA PHE A 395 -2.22 27.09 5.52
C PHE A 395 -1.57 28.42 5.93
N ARG A 396 -1.94 29.54 5.29
CA ARG A 396 -1.44 30.88 5.67
C ARG A 396 -1.77 31.26 7.12
N LYS A 397 -2.98 30.92 7.60
CA LYS A 397 -3.39 31.15 9.00
C LYS A 397 -2.56 30.35 10.01
N GLN A 398 -2.01 29.19 9.59
CA GLN A 398 -1.07 28.40 10.40
C GLN A 398 0.38 28.89 10.28
N GLY A 399 0.62 30.03 9.62
CA GLY A 399 1.96 30.60 9.43
C GLY A 399 2.79 29.89 8.36
N ILE A 400 2.18 29.05 7.52
CA ILE A 400 2.88 28.35 6.45
C ILE A 400 2.93 29.23 5.20
N PRO A 401 4.12 29.50 4.63
CA PRO A 401 4.24 30.20 3.37
C PRO A 401 3.53 29.47 2.22
N VAL A 402 2.81 30.23 1.38
CA VAL A 402 2.10 29.71 0.21
C VAL A 402 2.56 30.47 -1.02
N ILE A 403 3.19 29.77 -1.96
CA ILE A 403 3.59 30.28 -3.27
C ILE A 403 2.43 30.03 -4.23
N ASP A 404 1.82 31.11 -4.73
CA ASP A 404 0.80 31.04 -5.77
C ASP A 404 1.49 30.96 -7.13
N CYS A 405 1.53 29.76 -7.72
CA CYS A 405 2.20 29.50 -8.99
C CYS A 405 1.54 30.21 -10.18
N ASP A 406 0.24 30.48 -10.12
CA ASP A 406 -0.44 31.29 -11.12
C ASP A 406 -0.01 32.77 -11.05
N ALA A 407 0.20 33.28 -9.85
CA ALA A 407 0.72 34.63 -9.65
C ALA A 407 2.15 34.78 -10.17
N VAL A 408 2.98 33.74 -10.05
CA VAL A 408 4.35 33.73 -10.59
C VAL A 408 4.35 34.03 -12.10
N THR A 409 3.43 33.45 -12.86
CA THR A 409 3.33 33.69 -14.32
C THR A 409 3.05 35.17 -14.67
N LYS A 410 2.56 35.96 -13.73
CA LYS A 410 2.15 37.37 -13.91
C LYS A 410 3.22 38.35 -13.43
N ILE A 411 4.34 37.88 -12.88
CA ILE A 411 5.43 38.76 -12.42
C ILE A 411 5.89 39.66 -13.58
N PRO A 412 6.00 40.97 -13.37
CA PRO A 412 6.53 41.90 -14.38
C PRO A 412 7.94 41.48 -14.80
N ASN A 413 8.20 41.52 -16.10
CA ASN A 413 9.51 41.21 -16.70
C ASN A 413 10.04 39.78 -16.42
N LEU A 414 9.18 38.85 -16.04
CA LEU A 414 9.55 37.43 -15.89
C LEU A 414 10.07 36.85 -17.21
N TYR A 415 9.46 37.25 -18.32
CA TYR A 415 9.77 36.74 -19.65
C TYR A 415 10.53 37.76 -20.48
N ASN A 416 11.62 37.34 -21.15
CA ASN A 416 12.30 38.12 -22.12
C ASN A 416 11.66 37.88 -23.52
N ALA A 417 11.23 38.94 -24.21
CA ALA A 417 10.59 38.82 -25.51
C ALA A 417 11.50 38.10 -26.55
N ASN A 418 12.82 38.22 -26.43
CA ASN A 418 13.76 37.58 -27.34
C ASN A 418 13.73 36.04 -27.26
N ASP A 419 13.24 35.44 -26.15
CA ASP A 419 13.10 33.98 -26.01
C ASP A 419 11.97 33.43 -26.89
N PHE A 420 10.99 34.27 -27.23
CA PHE A 420 9.79 33.91 -28.00
C PHE A 420 9.88 34.26 -29.49
N VAL A 421 10.65 35.27 -29.82
CA VAL A 421 10.79 35.73 -31.21
C VAL A 421 11.21 34.62 -32.19
N PRO A 422 12.17 33.73 -31.88
CA PRO A 422 12.58 32.67 -32.80
C PRO A 422 11.46 31.68 -33.15
N VAL A 423 10.44 31.55 -32.29
CA VAL A 423 9.35 30.57 -32.44
C VAL A 423 8.06 31.22 -32.92
N PHE A 424 7.75 32.44 -32.42
CA PHE A 424 6.47 33.11 -32.65
C PHE A 424 6.56 34.39 -33.50
N GLY A 425 7.78 34.80 -33.91
CA GLY A 425 8.00 35.95 -34.77
C GLY A 425 8.15 37.28 -34.00
N GLU A 426 8.61 38.33 -34.70
CA GLU A 426 8.85 39.66 -34.11
C GLU A 426 7.59 40.35 -33.59
N GLU A 427 6.41 39.93 -34.03
CA GLU A 427 5.12 40.49 -33.62
C GLU A 427 4.80 40.32 -32.11
N VAL A 428 5.50 39.37 -31.45
CA VAL A 428 5.35 39.16 -30.01
C VAL A 428 6.14 40.16 -29.17
N LYS A 429 6.90 41.06 -29.81
CA LYS A 429 7.69 42.10 -29.14
C LYS A 429 7.05 43.48 -29.32
N ASN A 430 6.89 44.21 -28.22
CA ASN A 430 6.45 45.59 -28.28
C ASN A 430 7.58 46.53 -28.76
N SER A 431 7.23 47.78 -29.15
CA SER A 431 8.19 48.80 -29.58
C SER A 431 9.23 49.18 -28.51
N ASP A 432 8.93 48.97 -27.26
CA ASP A 432 9.83 49.21 -26.11
C ASP A 432 10.71 47.96 -25.75
N GLY A 433 10.61 46.91 -26.54
CA GLY A 433 11.36 45.66 -26.33
C GLY A 433 10.74 44.65 -25.38
N THR A 434 9.64 44.97 -24.73
CA THR A 434 8.93 44.07 -23.81
C THR A 434 8.08 43.04 -24.56
N LEU A 435 7.69 41.95 -23.89
CA LEU A 435 6.85 40.88 -24.44
C LEU A 435 5.38 41.35 -24.56
N ASN A 436 4.82 41.26 -25.77
CA ASN A 436 3.40 41.44 -26.02
C ASN A 436 2.64 40.14 -25.73
N ARG A 437 2.27 39.94 -24.45
CA ARG A 437 1.60 38.72 -23.99
C ARG A 437 0.28 38.42 -24.71
N ARG A 438 -0.46 39.47 -25.10
CA ARG A 438 -1.73 39.30 -25.80
C ARG A 438 -1.50 38.74 -27.21
N LYS A 439 -0.53 39.30 -27.95
CA LYS A 439 -0.19 38.87 -29.30
C LYS A 439 0.43 37.46 -29.30
N LEU A 440 1.29 37.18 -28.30
CA LEU A 440 1.85 35.85 -28.08
C LEU A 440 0.74 34.81 -27.89
N ALA A 441 -0.22 35.08 -26.99
CA ALA A 441 -1.34 34.17 -26.77
C ALA A 441 -2.19 33.97 -28.03
N GLU A 442 -2.50 35.05 -28.77
CA GLU A 442 -3.24 34.95 -30.02
C GLU A 442 -2.54 34.02 -31.01
N ILE A 443 -1.24 34.17 -31.23
CA ILE A 443 -0.45 33.36 -32.19
C ILE A 443 -0.33 31.93 -31.67
N ALA A 444 0.03 31.72 -30.40
CA ALA A 444 0.25 30.39 -29.83
C ALA A 444 -1.03 29.53 -29.83
N PHE A 445 -2.19 30.12 -29.56
CA PHE A 445 -3.46 29.35 -29.55
C PHE A 445 -4.12 29.22 -30.92
N SER A 446 -3.71 30.00 -31.92
CA SER A 446 -4.21 29.88 -33.30
C SER A 446 -3.35 28.98 -34.18
N THR A 447 -2.16 28.59 -33.75
CA THR A 447 -1.18 27.80 -34.52
C THR A 447 -1.17 26.35 -34.04
N GLU A 448 -1.17 25.39 -34.94
CA GLU A 448 -1.06 23.96 -34.59
C GLU A 448 0.26 23.69 -33.85
N GLY A 449 0.19 23.05 -32.68
CA GLY A 449 1.34 22.84 -31.79
C GLY A 449 1.87 24.10 -31.10
N GLY A 450 1.25 25.26 -31.30
CA GLY A 450 1.72 26.52 -30.72
C GLY A 450 1.62 26.57 -29.19
N LYS A 451 0.58 25.97 -28.62
CA LYS A 451 0.46 25.80 -27.16
C LYS A 451 1.66 25.04 -26.58
N GLN A 452 2.02 23.91 -27.17
CA GLN A 452 3.14 23.09 -26.72
C GLN A 452 4.46 23.88 -26.78
N LYS A 453 4.71 24.58 -27.89
CA LYS A 453 5.92 25.43 -28.06
C LYS A 453 5.95 26.56 -27.02
N LEU A 454 4.79 27.13 -26.68
CA LEU A 454 4.69 28.14 -25.64
C LEU A 454 5.07 27.57 -24.26
N GLU A 455 4.56 26.39 -23.95
CA GLU A 455 4.86 25.67 -22.71
C GLU A 455 6.34 25.29 -22.61
N GLU A 456 6.96 24.81 -23.70
CA GLU A 456 8.40 24.50 -23.77
C GLU A 456 9.30 25.69 -23.43
N ILE A 457 8.88 26.91 -23.75
CA ILE A 457 9.63 28.14 -23.40
C ILE A 457 9.28 28.65 -22.00
N THR A 458 7.99 28.66 -21.65
CA THR A 458 7.52 29.29 -20.41
C THR A 458 7.77 28.45 -19.18
N PHE A 459 7.60 27.12 -19.24
CA PHE A 459 7.74 26.24 -18.07
C PHE A 459 9.12 26.30 -17.43
N PRO A 460 10.25 26.21 -18.16
CA PRO A 460 11.56 26.35 -17.53
C PRO A 460 11.76 27.67 -16.78
N ILE A 461 11.23 28.77 -17.34
CA ILE A 461 11.33 30.11 -16.72
C ILE A 461 10.50 30.19 -15.44
N ILE A 462 9.27 29.67 -15.48
CA ILE A 462 8.36 29.62 -14.32
C ILE A 462 8.95 28.74 -13.22
N LEU A 463 9.42 27.54 -13.58
CA LEU A 463 10.00 26.58 -12.64
C LEU A 463 11.24 27.17 -11.95
N SER A 464 12.15 27.79 -12.69
CA SER A 464 13.33 28.47 -12.14
C SER A 464 12.92 29.56 -11.12
N LYS A 465 11.87 30.34 -11.41
CA LYS A 465 11.38 31.36 -10.47
C LYS A 465 10.72 30.75 -9.22
N ILE A 466 9.98 29.66 -9.39
CA ILE A 466 9.40 28.93 -8.25
C ILE A 466 10.52 28.37 -7.35
N GLU A 467 11.59 27.81 -7.95
CA GLU A 467 12.75 27.31 -7.19
C GLU A 467 13.47 28.41 -6.40
N GLU A 468 13.64 29.58 -7.00
CA GLU A 468 14.18 30.75 -6.30
C GLU A 468 13.31 31.12 -5.09
N MET A 469 11.98 31.14 -5.26
CA MET A 469 11.05 31.46 -4.18
C MET A 469 11.06 30.39 -3.08
N ILE A 470 11.11 29.09 -3.43
CA ILE A 470 11.25 27.99 -2.47
C ILE A 470 12.55 28.15 -1.68
N SER A 471 13.66 28.45 -2.36
CA SER A 471 14.97 28.65 -1.74
C SER A 471 14.94 29.82 -0.76
N GLN A 472 14.25 30.92 -1.10
CA GLN A 472 14.08 32.06 -0.20
C GLN A 472 13.30 31.67 1.05
N VAL A 473 12.18 30.95 0.92
CA VAL A 473 11.37 30.47 2.05
C VAL A 473 12.21 29.57 2.98
N LYS A 474 13.06 28.71 2.40
CA LYS A 474 13.97 27.84 3.15
C LYS A 474 15.04 28.66 3.92
N LEU A 475 15.62 29.69 3.29
CA LEU A 475 16.60 30.58 3.92
C LEU A 475 16.01 31.39 5.07
N GLU A 476 14.72 31.70 5.03
CA GLU A 476 13.99 32.35 6.13
C GLU A 476 13.72 31.43 7.33
N GLY A 477 14.19 30.17 7.27
CA GLY A 477 14.11 29.21 8.37
C GLY A 477 12.80 28.42 8.42
N ASN A 478 11.95 28.54 7.40
CA ASN A 478 10.73 27.74 7.31
C ASN A 478 11.09 26.26 7.06
N LYS A 479 10.25 25.36 7.56
CA LYS A 479 10.39 23.90 7.37
C LYS A 479 9.42 23.34 6.34
N VAL A 480 8.39 24.10 5.99
CA VAL A 480 7.34 23.71 5.06
C VAL A 480 6.98 24.90 4.17
N VAL A 481 6.69 24.62 2.91
CA VAL A 481 6.09 25.57 1.95
C VAL A 481 4.95 24.90 1.19
N VAL A 482 3.90 25.65 0.85
CA VAL A 482 2.82 25.18 -0.01
C VAL A 482 2.99 25.79 -1.41
N LEU A 483 2.95 24.96 -2.44
CA LEU A 483 2.83 25.36 -3.85
C LEU A 483 1.35 25.30 -4.23
N ASP A 484 0.72 26.43 -4.37
CA ASP A 484 -0.66 26.54 -4.86
C ASP A 484 -0.64 26.56 -6.40
N ALA A 485 -0.75 25.35 -7.01
CA ALA A 485 -0.56 25.13 -8.44
C ALA A 485 -1.71 24.32 -9.07
N PRO A 486 -2.61 24.93 -9.84
CA PRO A 486 -3.60 24.20 -10.63
C PRO A 486 -2.98 23.22 -11.63
N THR A 487 -1.82 23.56 -12.18
CA THR A 487 -1.06 22.79 -13.18
C THR A 487 0.13 22.02 -12.56
N LEU A 488 -0.01 21.58 -11.33
CA LEU A 488 1.04 20.91 -10.55
C LEU A 488 1.69 19.76 -11.34
N PHE A 489 0.87 18.92 -11.96
CA PHE A 489 1.31 17.74 -12.74
C PHE A 489 1.79 18.10 -14.14
N ASP A 490 1.16 19.08 -14.79
CA ASP A 490 1.54 19.51 -16.14
C ASP A 490 2.97 20.07 -16.20
N CYS A 491 3.41 20.68 -15.09
CA CYS A 491 4.73 21.30 -14.96
C CYS A 491 5.78 20.41 -14.29
N GLY A 492 5.45 19.18 -13.88
CA GLY A 492 6.37 18.28 -13.18
C GLY A 492 6.72 18.73 -11.76
N LEU A 493 5.94 19.60 -11.14
CA LEU A 493 6.18 20.07 -9.76
C LEU A 493 5.88 19.02 -8.69
N GLN A 494 5.08 17.99 -9.02
CA GLN A 494 4.76 16.89 -8.10
C GLN A 494 6.02 16.16 -7.59
N ASP A 495 7.06 16.04 -8.41
CA ASP A 495 8.31 15.34 -8.05
C ASP A 495 9.10 16.06 -6.93
N LYS A 496 8.82 17.36 -6.72
CA LYS A 496 9.38 18.17 -5.63
C LYS A 496 8.54 18.12 -4.36
N CYS A 497 7.31 17.59 -4.43
CA CYS A 497 6.38 17.62 -3.31
C CYS A 497 6.56 16.42 -2.38
N SER A 498 6.66 16.69 -1.08
CA SER A 498 6.61 15.66 -0.04
C SER A 498 5.19 15.14 0.16
N ARG A 499 4.19 15.99 -0.09
CA ARG A 499 2.75 15.66 -0.04
C ARG A 499 1.99 16.39 -1.14
N ILE A 500 0.95 15.73 -1.64
CA ILE A 500 0.00 16.30 -2.60
C ILE A 500 -1.38 16.38 -1.95
N VAL A 501 -1.90 17.58 -1.85
CA VAL A 501 -3.25 17.88 -1.35
C VAL A 501 -4.14 18.24 -2.53
N VAL A 502 -5.17 17.45 -2.79
CA VAL A 502 -6.16 17.72 -3.84
C VAL A 502 -7.44 18.24 -3.22
N VAL A 503 -7.86 19.40 -3.66
CA VAL A 503 -9.12 20.02 -3.22
C VAL A 503 -10.24 19.67 -4.17
N THR A 504 -11.34 19.14 -3.63
CA THR A 504 -12.52 18.73 -4.40
C THR A 504 -13.79 19.46 -3.95
N ALA A 505 -14.77 19.51 -4.83
CA ALA A 505 -16.15 19.85 -4.53
C ALA A 505 -17.07 19.24 -5.58
N ASP A 506 -18.33 19.02 -5.24
CA ASP A 506 -19.35 18.49 -6.14
C ASP A 506 -19.49 19.37 -7.38
N GLU A 507 -19.76 18.73 -8.51
CA GLU A 507 -19.87 19.39 -9.81
C GLU A 507 -20.81 20.61 -9.79
N LYS A 508 -21.98 20.46 -9.17
CA LYS A 508 -22.96 21.55 -9.03
C LYS A 508 -22.40 22.76 -8.26
N ILE A 509 -21.70 22.50 -7.17
CA ILE A 509 -21.10 23.55 -6.33
C ILE A 509 -19.96 24.25 -7.08
N ARG A 510 -19.14 23.49 -7.79
CA ARG A 510 -18.08 24.04 -8.64
C ARG A 510 -18.64 24.93 -9.72
N LEU A 511 -19.70 24.47 -10.41
CA LEU A 511 -20.37 25.23 -11.46
C LEU A 511 -20.90 26.58 -10.94
N GLU A 512 -21.61 26.58 -9.83
CA GLU A 512 -22.15 27.81 -9.19
C GLU A 512 -21.01 28.79 -8.80
N ARG A 513 -19.91 28.26 -8.24
CA ARG A 513 -18.74 29.06 -7.85
C ARG A 513 -18.04 29.68 -9.06
N ILE A 514 -17.90 28.95 -10.17
CA ILE A 514 -17.26 29.43 -11.41
C ILE A 514 -18.11 30.55 -12.04
N ILE A 515 -19.40 30.34 -12.20
CA ILE A 515 -20.33 31.33 -12.75
C ILE A 515 -20.25 32.62 -11.94
N LYS A 516 -20.34 32.52 -10.62
CA LYS A 516 -20.31 33.68 -9.72
C LYS A 516 -18.98 34.43 -9.73
N ARG A 517 -17.86 33.69 -9.74
CA ARG A 517 -16.51 34.29 -9.69
C ARG A 517 -16.14 34.97 -11.01
N ASP A 518 -16.40 34.31 -12.13
CA ASP A 518 -15.92 34.74 -13.43
C ASP A 518 -16.96 35.55 -14.24
N ASN A 519 -18.18 35.61 -13.73
CA ASN A 519 -19.33 36.28 -14.38
C ASN A 519 -19.55 35.78 -15.83
N ILE A 520 -19.55 34.48 -16.04
CA ILE A 520 -19.72 33.81 -17.33
C ILE A 520 -20.99 32.99 -17.36
N THR A 521 -21.40 32.55 -18.57
CA THR A 521 -22.58 31.69 -18.74
C THR A 521 -22.32 30.27 -18.22
N GLU A 522 -23.40 29.54 -17.94
CA GLU A 522 -23.34 28.15 -17.51
C GLU A 522 -22.62 27.27 -18.55
N GLU A 523 -22.87 27.48 -19.84
CA GLU A 523 -22.23 26.76 -20.93
C GLU A 523 -20.71 26.99 -20.94
N GLN A 524 -20.26 28.24 -20.77
CA GLN A 524 -18.85 28.58 -20.68
C GLN A 524 -18.19 27.96 -19.44
N ALA A 525 -18.90 27.93 -18.30
CA ALA A 525 -18.41 27.30 -17.09
C ALA A 525 -18.26 25.78 -17.24
N LYS A 526 -19.24 25.10 -17.84
CA LYS A 526 -19.17 23.65 -18.17
C LYS A 526 -18.03 23.32 -19.10
N LEU A 527 -17.78 24.12 -20.14
CA LEU A 527 -16.63 23.93 -21.03
C LEU A 527 -15.30 23.98 -20.26
N ARG A 528 -15.13 24.90 -19.32
CA ARG A 528 -13.92 24.98 -18.47
C ARG A 528 -13.80 23.78 -17.53
N MET A 529 -14.91 23.27 -17.02
CA MET A 529 -14.93 22.09 -16.13
C MET A 529 -14.56 20.82 -16.87
N ASN A 530 -15.09 20.62 -18.09
CA ASN A 530 -14.83 19.44 -18.92
C ASN A 530 -13.41 19.36 -19.48
N ALA A 531 -12.66 20.47 -19.46
CA ALA A 531 -11.26 20.51 -19.87
C ALA A 531 -10.29 20.00 -18.78
N GLN A 532 -10.78 19.59 -17.61
CA GLN A 532 -9.97 19.17 -16.49
C GLN A 532 -10.26 17.71 -16.11
N HIS A 533 -9.23 17.01 -15.64
CA HIS A 533 -9.32 15.64 -15.16
C HIS A 533 -9.40 15.60 -13.64
N ASP A 534 -9.97 14.51 -13.13
CA ASP A 534 -9.94 14.22 -11.70
C ASP A 534 -8.51 13.86 -11.28
N LEU A 535 -8.01 14.54 -10.25
CA LEU A 535 -6.66 14.38 -9.72
C LEU A 535 -6.65 13.66 -8.36
N THR A 536 -7.79 13.19 -7.88
CA THR A 536 -7.90 12.63 -6.53
C THR A 536 -7.05 11.39 -6.33
N HIS A 537 -6.83 10.58 -7.36
CA HIS A 537 -5.98 9.39 -7.28
C HIS A 537 -4.48 9.70 -7.09
N PHE A 538 -4.04 10.92 -7.39
CA PHE A 538 -2.66 11.37 -7.12
C PHE A 538 -2.48 11.95 -5.72
N ALA A 539 -3.57 12.18 -4.98
CA ALA A 539 -3.53 12.85 -3.69
C ALA A 539 -2.96 11.98 -2.58
N ASP A 540 -2.15 12.55 -1.69
CA ASP A 540 -1.91 11.99 -0.35
C ASP A 540 -3.07 12.33 0.58
N VAL A 541 -3.68 13.52 0.39
CA VAL A 541 -4.85 13.99 1.14
C VAL A 541 -5.86 14.63 0.20
N VAL A 542 -7.13 14.26 0.32
CA VAL A 542 -8.25 14.89 -0.39
C VAL A 542 -9.05 15.75 0.60
N ILE A 543 -9.17 17.05 0.30
CA ILE A 543 -10.00 17.98 1.07
C ILE A 543 -11.25 18.33 0.29
N ASN A 544 -12.42 17.90 0.80
CA ASN A 544 -13.72 18.25 0.24
C ASN A 544 -14.21 19.57 0.81
N THR A 545 -14.63 20.48 -0.06
CA THR A 545 -15.11 21.83 0.29
C THR A 545 -16.58 22.05 -0.07
N ASN A 546 -17.39 21.04 -0.13
CA ASN A 546 -18.84 21.18 -0.40
C ASN A 546 -19.51 22.11 0.60
N THR A 547 -19.06 22.10 1.83
CA THR A 547 -19.50 23.02 2.88
C THR A 547 -18.34 23.87 3.37
N THR A 548 -18.62 25.12 3.67
CA THR A 548 -17.65 26.00 4.35
C THR A 548 -17.56 25.58 5.81
N ARG A 549 -16.39 25.13 6.25
CA ARG A 549 -16.11 24.66 7.62
C ARG A 549 -14.69 25.02 8.02
N ASP A 550 -14.41 24.99 9.30
CA ASP A 550 -13.04 25.14 9.79
C ASP A 550 -12.20 23.92 9.39
N LEU A 551 -11.09 24.13 8.71
CA LEU A 551 -10.15 23.12 8.25
C LEU A 551 -8.86 23.08 9.09
N THR A 552 -8.85 23.76 10.24
CA THR A 552 -7.64 23.91 11.06
C THR A 552 -7.08 22.55 11.49
N GLU A 553 -7.93 21.63 11.89
CA GLU A 553 -7.49 20.29 12.36
C GLU A 553 -6.98 19.42 11.21
N GLU A 554 -7.62 19.46 10.04
CA GLU A 554 -7.11 18.76 8.84
C GLU A 554 -5.74 19.29 8.41
N ILE A 555 -5.55 20.62 8.40
CA ILE A 555 -4.26 21.22 8.07
C ILE A 555 -3.20 20.85 9.10
N LYS A 556 -3.53 20.85 10.39
CA LYS A 556 -2.60 20.39 11.44
C LYS A 556 -2.21 18.93 11.24
N ALA A 557 -3.16 18.06 10.94
CA ALA A 557 -2.88 16.64 10.68
C ALA A 557 -1.91 16.45 9.49
N ILE A 558 -2.10 17.22 8.40
CA ILE A 558 -1.17 17.22 7.27
C ILE A 558 0.25 17.66 7.70
N LEU A 559 0.35 18.71 8.52
CA LEU A 559 1.64 19.21 9.00
C LEU A 559 2.32 18.27 10.00
N GLU A 560 1.54 17.51 10.77
CA GLU A 560 2.05 16.49 11.70
C GLU A 560 2.57 15.25 10.96
N ASP A 561 1.94 14.84 9.87
CA ASP A 561 2.39 13.71 9.03
C ASP A 561 3.72 14.00 8.29
N LEU A 562 4.20 15.23 8.31
CA LEU A 562 5.52 15.64 7.76
C LEU A 562 6.65 15.62 8.80
N LYS A 563 6.35 15.35 10.07
CA LYS A 563 7.35 15.29 11.17
C LYS A 563 7.82 13.86 11.39
#